data_d1e4c77eeb0850f23da5f05d0b55ed4d
#
_entry.id   d1e4c77eeb0850f23da5f05d0b55ed4d
#
_cell.length_a   1.000
_cell.length_b   1.000
_cell.length_c   1.000
_cell.angle_alpha   90.00
_cell.angle_beta   90.00
_cell.angle_gamma   90.00
#
_symmetry.space_group_name_H-M   'P 1'
#
loop_
_entity.id
_entity.type
_entity.pdbx_description
1 polymer ?
#
loop_
_entity_poly.entity_id
_entity_poly.type
_entity_poly.pdbx_seq_one_letter_code
_entity_poly.pdbx_strand_id
1 'polypeptide(L)'
;MAKRYGTTGEIVGKRVLLDKSTPKKPEAVKRLGKVRHCVFHPTQRRFVGFIVKRPDLLWMFRRKDVFVAYNGYDVVDGRIVVSQAPEATGKGACKAMGVNYDDCVLWAGLPVMGEDGTVYGTVGDVSFDPKTGEVRSLTVTQGATANAL
;
A
#
# COMPACT_ATOMS: atom_id res chain seq x y z
N MET A 1 -6.94 1.03 -19.98
CA MET A 1 -7.39 0.60 -18.64
C MET A 1 -6.24 0.64 -17.66
N ALA A 2 -6.48 1.18 -16.49
CA ALA A 2 -5.49 1.15 -15.43
C ALA A 2 -5.26 -0.29 -14.95
N LYS A 3 -4.00 -0.71 -14.89
CA LYS A 3 -3.62 -2.01 -14.32
C LYS A 3 -3.14 -1.79 -12.90
N ARG A 4 -3.63 -2.60 -11.96
CA ARG A 4 -3.25 -2.54 -10.56
C ARG A 4 -3.09 -3.95 -10.00
N TYR A 5 -2.35 -4.03 -8.91
CA TYR A 5 -2.16 -5.30 -8.22
C TYR A 5 -3.36 -5.63 -7.31
N GLY A 6 -3.59 -6.90 -7.10
CA GLY A 6 -4.69 -7.40 -6.28
C GLY A 6 -4.28 -8.03 -4.96
N THR A 7 -2.99 -8.05 -4.62
CA THR A 7 -2.50 -8.59 -3.35
C THR A 7 -1.41 -7.70 -2.75
N THR A 8 -1.29 -7.72 -1.43
CA THR A 8 -0.23 -6.96 -0.74
C THR A 8 1.15 -7.49 -1.08
N GLY A 9 1.29 -8.81 -1.28
CA GLY A 9 2.57 -9.41 -1.65
C GLY A 9 3.11 -8.95 -2.99
N GLU A 10 2.22 -8.64 -3.93
CA GLU A 10 2.61 -8.08 -5.23
C GLU A 10 3.11 -6.63 -5.11
N ILE A 11 2.61 -5.89 -4.13
CA ILE A 11 2.86 -4.45 -3.98
C ILE A 11 4.10 -4.16 -3.15
N VAL A 12 4.25 -4.82 -2.00
CA VAL A 12 5.34 -4.54 -1.05
C VAL A 12 6.70 -4.79 -1.70
N GLY A 13 7.60 -3.83 -1.55
CA GLY A 13 8.95 -3.90 -2.10
C GLY A 13 9.09 -3.42 -3.55
N LYS A 14 7.98 -3.11 -4.22
CA LYS A 14 8.04 -2.62 -5.60
C LYS A 14 8.61 -1.21 -5.67
N ARG A 15 9.32 -0.95 -6.76
CA ARG A 15 9.79 0.40 -7.06
C ARG A 15 8.62 1.28 -7.48
N VAL A 16 8.61 2.50 -6.98
CA VAL A 16 7.55 3.47 -7.24
C VAL A 16 8.13 4.67 -7.95
N LEU A 17 7.52 5.01 -9.07
CA LEU A 17 7.83 6.17 -9.87
C LEU A 17 6.67 7.14 -9.81
N LEU A 18 6.96 8.42 -9.86
CA LEU A 18 5.96 9.48 -9.96
C LEU A 18 5.87 9.91 -11.42
N ASP A 19 4.66 9.93 -11.95
CA ASP A 19 4.41 10.43 -13.30
C ASP A 19 4.74 11.93 -13.34
N LYS A 20 5.64 12.30 -14.24
CA LYS A 20 6.05 13.68 -14.52
C LYS A 20 5.81 14.03 -15.99
N SER A 21 4.98 13.24 -16.66
CA SER A 21 4.69 13.45 -18.07
C SER A 21 4.06 14.80 -18.34
N THR A 22 4.45 15.39 -19.44
CA THR A 22 3.90 16.63 -19.98
C THR A 22 3.68 16.44 -21.47
N PRO A 23 2.90 17.32 -22.14
CA PRO A 23 2.78 17.23 -23.61
C PRO A 23 4.11 17.24 -24.34
N LYS A 24 5.14 17.89 -23.78
CA LYS A 24 6.49 17.92 -24.35
C LYS A 24 7.33 16.70 -23.97
N LYS A 25 7.02 16.06 -22.82
CA LYS A 25 7.76 14.90 -22.30
C LYS A 25 6.75 13.84 -21.83
N PRO A 26 6.13 13.10 -22.76
CA PRO A 26 5.03 12.19 -22.42
C PRO A 26 5.43 10.98 -21.57
N GLU A 27 6.71 10.64 -21.49
CA GLU A 27 7.21 9.49 -20.73
C GLU A 27 8.04 9.87 -19.52
N ALA A 28 8.03 11.16 -19.14
CA ALA A 28 8.84 11.63 -18.02
C ALA A 28 8.33 11.03 -16.70
N VAL A 29 9.23 10.45 -15.93
CA VAL A 29 8.95 9.90 -14.60
C VAL A 29 10.07 10.31 -13.64
N LYS A 30 9.73 10.33 -12.34
CA LYS A 30 10.69 10.62 -11.27
C LYS A 30 10.63 9.48 -10.25
N ARG A 31 11.77 9.01 -9.79
CA ARG A 31 11.82 7.99 -8.73
C ARG A 31 11.21 8.54 -7.45
N LEU A 32 10.24 7.82 -6.89
CA LEU A 32 9.61 8.17 -5.61
C LEU A 32 10.20 7.35 -4.46
N GLY A 33 10.39 6.07 -4.65
CA GLY A 33 10.94 5.18 -3.63
C GLY A 33 10.50 3.73 -3.82
N LYS A 34 10.32 3.03 -2.70
CA LYS A 34 9.82 1.65 -2.68
C LYS A 34 8.64 1.53 -1.73
N VAL A 35 7.72 0.63 -2.05
CA VAL A 35 6.59 0.35 -1.16
C VAL A 35 7.09 -0.33 0.11
N ARG A 36 6.74 0.24 1.25
CA ARG A 36 7.10 -0.28 2.57
C ARG A 36 5.97 -1.09 3.19
N HIS A 37 4.77 -0.52 3.24
CA HIS A 37 3.61 -1.13 3.87
C HIS A 37 2.34 -0.88 3.06
N CYS A 38 1.40 -1.81 3.14
CA CYS A 38 0.03 -1.59 2.71
C CYS A 38 -0.81 -1.13 3.89
N VAL A 39 -1.80 -0.28 3.64
CA VAL A 39 -2.61 0.39 4.66
C VAL A 39 -4.08 0.08 4.44
N PHE A 40 -4.80 -0.17 5.53
CA PHE A 40 -6.20 -0.58 5.50
C PHE A 40 -7.08 0.39 6.26
N HIS A 41 -8.37 0.42 5.88
CA HIS A 41 -9.38 1.25 6.53
C HIS A 41 -9.53 0.86 8.02
N PRO A 42 -9.72 1.84 8.92
CA PRO A 42 -9.78 1.54 10.35
C PRO A 42 -10.98 0.69 10.78
N THR A 43 -12.10 0.74 10.06
CA THR A 43 -13.35 0.07 10.43
C THR A 43 -13.93 -0.83 9.37
N GLN A 44 -13.48 -0.72 8.11
CA GLN A 44 -13.96 -1.52 6.99
C GLN A 44 -12.87 -2.49 6.51
N ARG A 45 -13.27 -3.62 5.94
CA ARG A 45 -12.35 -4.56 5.30
C ARG A 45 -11.99 -4.04 3.91
N ARG A 46 -11.13 -3.02 3.88
CA ARG A 46 -10.80 -2.32 2.66
C ARG A 46 -9.34 -1.87 2.65
N PHE A 47 -8.65 -2.22 1.57
CA PHE A 47 -7.34 -1.69 1.27
C PHE A 47 -7.50 -0.24 0.79
N VAL A 48 -6.82 0.71 1.43
CA VAL A 48 -6.93 2.12 1.08
C VAL A 48 -5.71 2.65 0.35
N GLY A 49 -4.57 2.01 0.49
CA GLY A 49 -3.37 2.43 -0.20
C GLY A 49 -2.10 1.84 0.42
N PHE A 50 -0.97 2.43 0.06
CA PHE A 50 0.32 1.96 0.55
C PHE A 50 1.24 3.12 0.87
N ILE A 51 2.25 2.84 1.69
CA ILE A 51 3.24 3.80 2.10
C ILE A 51 4.52 3.56 1.32
N VAL A 52 5.02 4.62 0.69
CA VAL A 52 6.27 4.61 -0.07
C VAL A 52 7.36 5.24 0.77
N LYS A 53 8.41 4.47 1.02
CA LYS A 53 9.62 5.00 1.66
C LYS A 53 10.47 5.68 0.59
N ARG A 54 10.68 7.00 0.74
CA ARG A 54 11.55 7.75 -0.14
C ARG A 54 13.02 7.53 0.21
N PRO A 55 13.93 7.53 -0.79
CA PRO A 55 15.37 7.46 -0.51
C PRO A 55 15.82 8.63 0.36
N ASP A 56 16.77 8.37 1.25
CA ASP A 56 17.35 9.43 2.06
C ASP A 56 18.05 10.46 1.18
N LEU A 57 17.91 11.72 1.54
CA LEU A 57 18.58 12.82 0.84
C LEU A 57 20.03 12.93 1.36
N LEU A 58 21.00 12.81 0.45
CA LEU A 58 22.42 12.90 0.81
C LEU A 58 22.80 11.90 1.93
N TRP A 59 22.16 10.73 1.96
CA TRP A 59 22.36 9.65 2.94
C TRP A 59 22.26 10.07 4.42
N MET A 60 22.08 11.36 4.72
CA MET A 60 21.99 11.92 6.06
C MET A 60 20.59 12.35 6.46
N PHE A 61 19.77 12.78 5.48
CA PHE A 61 18.47 13.38 5.75
C PHE A 61 17.35 12.44 5.34
N ARG A 62 16.58 11.97 6.32
CA ARG A 62 15.38 11.19 6.07
C ARG A 62 14.29 12.07 5.45
N ARG A 63 13.68 11.54 4.38
CA ARG A 63 12.47 12.12 3.83
C ARG A 63 11.26 11.45 4.44
N LYS A 64 10.16 12.20 4.56
CA LYS A 64 8.89 11.64 5.02
C LYS A 64 8.37 10.61 4.02
N ASP A 65 7.77 9.54 4.54
CA ASP A 65 7.07 8.55 3.73
C ASP A 65 5.88 9.20 3.03
N VAL A 66 5.51 8.64 1.87
CA VAL A 66 4.40 9.14 1.07
C VAL A 66 3.29 8.09 1.05
N PHE A 67 2.08 8.50 1.38
CA PHE A 67 0.89 7.67 1.22
C PHE A 67 0.38 7.76 -0.23
N VAL A 68 0.14 6.61 -0.86
CA VAL A 68 -0.43 6.52 -2.21
C VAL A 68 -1.77 5.78 -2.12
N ALA A 69 -2.83 6.39 -2.68
CA ALA A 69 -4.15 5.80 -2.70
C ALA A 69 -4.20 4.52 -3.55
N TYR A 70 -5.08 3.60 -3.18
CA TYR A 70 -5.28 2.32 -3.89
C TYR A 70 -5.59 2.49 -5.38
N ASN A 71 -6.15 3.61 -5.78
CA ASN A 71 -6.52 3.93 -7.17
C ASN A 71 -5.66 5.06 -7.76
N GLY A 72 -4.58 5.44 -7.10
CA GLY A 72 -3.72 6.54 -7.53
C GLY A 72 -2.50 6.12 -8.35
N TYR A 73 -2.46 4.90 -8.84
CA TYR A 73 -1.31 4.39 -9.58
C TYR A 73 -1.71 3.43 -10.69
N ASP A 74 -0.78 3.19 -11.60
CA ASP A 74 -0.85 2.15 -12.61
C ASP A 74 0.41 1.28 -12.54
N VAL A 75 0.33 0.06 -13.06
CA VAL A 75 1.48 -0.82 -13.20
C VAL A 75 1.98 -0.75 -14.65
N VAL A 76 3.22 -0.35 -14.83
CA VAL A 76 3.87 -0.23 -16.13
C VAL A 76 5.21 -0.97 -16.07
N ASP A 77 5.37 -1.99 -16.89
CA ASP A 77 6.59 -2.81 -16.95
C ASP A 77 7.02 -3.34 -15.57
N GLY A 78 6.05 -3.80 -14.77
CA GLY A 78 6.29 -4.34 -13.44
C GLY A 78 6.64 -3.30 -12.37
N ARG A 79 6.53 -2.02 -12.68
CA ARG A 79 6.78 -0.91 -11.75
C ARG A 79 5.49 -0.16 -11.47
N ILE A 80 5.41 0.44 -10.29
CA ILE A 80 4.28 1.27 -9.90
C ILE A 80 4.55 2.70 -10.36
N VAL A 81 3.62 3.27 -11.12
CA VAL A 81 3.69 4.68 -11.56
C VAL A 81 2.52 5.44 -10.94
N VAL A 82 2.85 6.38 -10.06
CA VAL A 82 1.86 7.16 -9.31
C VAL A 82 1.39 8.35 -10.15
N SER A 83 0.09 8.55 -10.19
CA SER A 83 -0.56 9.62 -10.93
C SER A 83 -0.19 11.01 -10.39
N GLN A 84 -0.22 12.02 -11.24
CA GLN A 84 -0.02 13.43 -10.87
C GLN A 84 -1.25 14.05 -10.19
N ALA A 85 -2.39 13.35 -10.19
CA ALA A 85 -3.63 13.86 -9.63
C ALA A 85 -3.47 14.16 -8.12
N PRO A 86 -4.03 15.27 -7.61
CA PRO A 86 -3.92 15.60 -6.18
C PRO A 86 -4.51 14.54 -5.24
N GLU A 87 -5.52 13.81 -5.71
CA GLU A 87 -6.17 12.73 -4.94
C GLU A 87 -5.39 11.41 -4.94
N ALA A 88 -4.26 11.35 -5.64
CA ALA A 88 -3.45 10.13 -5.71
C ALA A 88 -2.58 9.91 -4.48
N THR A 89 -2.13 10.99 -3.81
CA THR A 89 -1.18 10.89 -2.70
C THR A 89 -1.54 11.79 -1.53
N GLY A 90 -1.02 11.45 -0.35
CA GLY A 90 -1.01 12.31 0.83
C GLY A 90 -2.40 12.73 1.32
N LYS A 91 -2.49 13.97 1.78
CA LYS A 91 -3.72 14.53 2.32
C LYS A 91 -4.85 14.58 1.29
N GLY A 92 -4.52 14.86 0.03
CA GLY A 92 -5.50 14.87 -1.06
C GLY A 92 -6.15 13.51 -1.27
N ALA A 93 -5.36 12.44 -1.20
CA ALA A 93 -5.87 11.07 -1.29
C ALA A 93 -6.79 10.73 -0.12
N CYS A 94 -6.38 11.04 1.09
CA CYS A 94 -7.19 10.77 2.29
C CYS A 94 -8.51 11.54 2.26
N LYS A 95 -8.47 12.80 1.87
CA LYS A 95 -9.66 13.63 1.72
C LYS A 95 -10.63 13.06 0.68
N ALA A 96 -10.11 12.64 -0.47
CA ALA A 96 -10.92 12.08 -1.55
C ALA A 96 -11.61 10.77 -1.13
N MET A 97 -10.96 9.96 -0.29
CA MET A 97 -11.53 8.71 0.22
C MET A 97 -12.37 8.88 1.48
N GLY A 98 -12.36 10.05 2.10
CA GLY A 98 -13.05 10.28 3.35
C GLY A 98 -12.45 9.53 4.54
N VAL A 99 -11.14 9.29 4.53
CA VAL A 99 -10.43 8.60 5.62
C VAL A 99 -9.43 9.52 6.30
N ASN A 100 -9.20 9.28 7.59
CA ASN A 100 -8.12 9.92 8.33
C ASN A 100 -6.91 8.97 8.33
N TYR A 101 -5.80 9.44 7.78
CA TYR A 101 -4.59 8.62 7.69
C TYR A 101 -4.13 8.08 9.06
N ASP A 102 -4.22 8.90 10.10
CA ASP A 102 -3.77 8.50 11.44
C ASP A 102 -4.59 7.36 12.05
N ASP A 103 -5.82 7.17 11.57
CA ASP A 103 -6.70 6.08 12.01
C ASP A 103 -6.50 4.79 11.20
N CYS A 104 -5.81 4.86 10.07
CA CYS A 104 -5.59 3.70 9.21
C CYS A 104 -4.65 2.68 9.84
N VAL A 105 -4.80 1.42 9.44
CA VAL A 105 -4.18 0.28 10.12
C VAL A 105 -3.28 -0.51 9.18
N LEU A 106 -2.16 -0.99 9.72
CA LEU A 106 -1.29 -1.96 9.05
C LEU A 106 -1.72 -3.36 9.50
N TRP A 107 -2.16 -4.20 8.56
CA TRP A 107 -2.60 -5.56 8.90
C TRP A 107 -1.45 -6.57 8.93
N ALA A 108 -0.38 -6.33 8.16
CA ALA A 108 0.73 -7.26 8.08
C ALA A 108 1.32 -7.55 9.47
N GLY A 109 1.44 -8.82 9.80
CA GLY A 109 2.01 -9.25 11.07
C GLY A 109 1.06 -9.18 12.26
N LEU A 110 -0.17 -8.70 12.09
CA LEU A 110 -1.16 -8.72 13.18
C LEU A 110 -1.57 -10.16 13.50
N PRO A 111 -1.82 -10.48 14.79
CA PRO A 111 -2.29 -11.82 15.14
C PRO A 111 -3.70 -12.08 14.60
N VAL A 112 -3.93 -13.31 14.16
CA VAL A 112 -5.24 -13.79 13.76
C VAL A 112 -5.77 -14.68 14.87
N MET A 113 -6.84 -14.25 15.53
CA MET A 113 -7.41 -14.92 16.69
C MET A 113 -8.82 -15.39 16.40
N GLY A 114 -9.15 -16.58 16.90
CA GLY A 114 -10.53 -17.06 16.94
C GLY A 114 -11.32 -16.37 18.06
N GLU A 115 -12.63 -16.60 18.08
CA GLU A 115 -13.52 -16.06 19.12
C GLU A 115 -13.16 -16.54 20.53
N ASP A 116 -12.55 -17.73 20.62
CA ASP A 116 -12.10 -18.33 21.88
C ASP A 116 -10.73 -17.83 22.35
N GLY A 117 -10.14 -16.89 21.63
CA GLY A 117 -8.80 -16.36 21.93
C GLY A 117 -7.63 -17.19 21.37
N THR A 118 -7.92 -18.28 20.65
CA THR A 118 -6.87 -19.08 20.02
C THR A 118 -6.17 -18.29 18.93
N VAL A 119 -4.84 -18.23 18.97
CA VAL A 119 -4.03 -17.56 17.94
C VAL A 119 -3.64 -18.57 16.87
N TYR A 120 -4.10 -18.32 15.65
CA TYR A 120 -3.83 -19.19 14.50
C TYR A 120 -2.53 -18.83 13.76
N GLY A 121 -2.03 -17.62 13.97
CA GLY A 121 -0.84 -17.10 13.33
C GLY A 121 -0.96 -15.60 13.13
N THR A 122 -0.29 -15.07 12.13
CA THR A 122 -0.31 -13.65 11.81
C THR A 122 -0.79 -13.43 10.38
N VAL A 123 -1.29 -12.23 10.11
CA VAL A 123 -1.71 -11.84 8.76
C VAL A 123 -0.49 -11.86 7.84
N GLY A 124 -0.57 -12.66 6.79
CA GLY A 124 0.42 -12.70 5.73
C GLY A 124 -0.02 -11.85 4.55
N ASP A 125 -0.32 -12.50 3.43
CA ASP A 125 -0.78 -11.83 2.22
C ASP A 125 -2.27 -11.52 2.30
N VAL A 126 -2.68 -10.38 1.76
CA VAL A 126 -4.10 -9.97 1.70
C VAL A 126 -4.48 -9.78 0.24
N SER A 127 -5.57 -10.44 -0.17
CA SER A 127 -6.14 -10.31 -1.51
C SER A 127 -7.33 -9.36 -1.48
N PHE A 128 -7.39 -8.45 -2.44
CA PHE A 128 -8.44 -7.43 -2.50
C PHE A 128 -8.81 -7.14 -3.96
N ASP A 129 -9.98 -6.52 -4.14
CA ASP A 129 -10.39 -6.04 -5.45
C ASP A 129 -9.57 -4.79 -5.81
N PRO A 130 -8.78 -4.81 -6.90
CA PRO A 130 -7.97 -3.64 -7.27
C PRO A 130 -8.78 -2.42 -7.68
N LYS A 131 -10.05 -2.57 -7.98
CA LYS A 131 -10.93 -1.45 -8.36
C LYS A 131 -11.52 -0.73 -7.15
N THR A 132 -11.88 -1.49 -6.11
CA THR A 132 -12.60 -0.96 -4.94
C THR A 132 -11.77 -0.99 -3.66
N GLY A 133 -10.74 -1.83 -3.61
CA GLY A 133 -9.97 -2.09 -2.40
C GLY A 133 -10.62 -3.09 -1.45
N GLU A 134 -11.81 -3.57 -1.74
CA GLU A 134 -12.52 -4.51 -0.87
C GLU A 134 -11.71 -5.79 -0.66
N VAL A 135 -11.46 -6.16 0.59
CA VAL A 135 -10.69 -7.36 0.94
C VAL A 135 -11.51 -8.61 0.67
N ARG A 136 -10.92 -9.54 -0.08
CA ARG A 136 -11.55 -10.82 -0.43
C ARG A 136 -11.11 -11.94 0.49
N SER A 137 -9.80 -12.02 0.77
CA SER A 137 -9.22 -13.08 1.59
C SER A 137 -7.87 -12.64 2.13
N LEU A 138 -7.38 -13.39 3.09
CA LEU A 138 -6.02 -13.21 3.58
C LEU A 138 -5.42 -14.58 3.90
N THR A 139 -4.10 -14.65 3.87
CA THR A 139 -3.38 -15.84 4.32
C THR A 139 -2.94 -15.66 5.75
N VAL A 140 -2.91 -16.74 6.49
CA VAL A 140 -2.42 -16.77 7.87
C VAL A 140 -1.07 -17.47 7.85
N THR A 141 -0.03 -16.74 8.28
CA THR A 141 1.32 -17.27 8.34
C THR A 141 1.58 -17.77 9.76
N GLN A 142 1.93 -19.03 9.86
CA GLN A 142 2.33 -19.62 11.14
C GLN A 142 3.83 -19.41 11.32
N GLY A 143 4.19 -18.56 12.27
CA GLY A 143 5.58 -18.36 12.65
C GLY A 143 5.98 -19.28 13.80
N ALA A 144 7.27 -19.22 14.19
CA ALA A 144 7.78 -19.98 15.32
C ALA A 144 7.00 -19.69 16.62
N THR A 145 6.60 -18.46 16.83
CA THR A 145 5.81 -18.06 18.01
C THR A 145 4.43 -18.71 18.01
N ALA A 146 3.76 -18.77 16.87
CA ALA A 146 2.45 -19.41 16.75
C ALA A 146 2.54 -20.92 16.99
N ASN A 147 3.62 -21.55 16.55
CA ASN A 147 3.83 -22.99 16.73
C ASN A 147 4.20 -23.35 18.16
N ALA A 148 4.69 -22.40 18.94
CA ALA A 148 5.04 -22.62 20.35
C ALA A 148 3.82 -22.52 21.28
N LEU A 149 2.70 -22.07 20.78
CA LEU A 149 1.45 -21.98 21.51
C LEU A 149 0.65 -23.26 21.39
#